data_ee071bba2595c2f68ecff032c92fb12c
#
_entry.id   ee071bba2595c2f68ecff032c92fb12c
#
_cell.length_a   1.000
_cell.length_b   1.000
_cell.length_c   1.000
_cell.angle_alpha   90.00
_cell.angle_beta   90.00
_cell.angle_gamma   90.00
#
_symmetry.space_group_name_H-M   'P 1'
#
loop_
_entity.id
_entity.type
_entity.pdbx_description
1 polymer ?
#
loop_
_entity_poly.entity_id
_entity_poly.type
_entity_poly.pdbx_seq_one_letter_code
_entity_poly.pdbx_strand_id
1 'polypeptide(L)'
;MADRAAIILAAGQGTRMRSRLPKVLHPVGGRAMLDWSIALAKDLGCQRIIVVASPGAPEVQAHIRNRLGDDALVLQETALGTGHAVRCAEAALADFEGDVVVLYGDTPLIPPSVVEQLFERIGGAPVLGVLGFHAADPGSYGRLVTGSDGALHAIVEAKEASPEELAITFCNSGVLAARSELLFELLAAITNDNAKGEYYLTDTVGLARARGAECCAVSCDETDVLGVNSRVELAQAETAFQHRRREQALRDGVTMVAPETVFFSYDTEILPDTSIEPNVVFGQGVKIGANVRIGAFSHIQQAVISENCEVGPFARLRPGSYMEAGSKIGNFVEMKNTHLGRGAKANHLAYLGDGEIGAEANIGAGTIFCNYDGFRKHRTEVGAGAFVGSNNSLVAPVRIGDGAMTGSGSVITKDVEANALALGRAQQMIKPGWATRFRDAMAAIKAARSKR
;
A
#
# COMPACT_ATOMS: atom_id res chain seq x y z
N MET A 1 25.37 -12.15 16.75
CA MET A 1 25.06 -12.22 15.31
C MET A 1 26.06 -11.32 14.63
N ALA A 2 26.51 -11.68 13.42
CA ALA A 2 27.35 -10.76 12.64
C ALA A 2 26.54 -9.51 12.27
N ASP A 3 27.24 -8.37 12.12
CA ASP A 3 26.62 -7.17 11.60
C ASP A 3 26.14 -7.39 10.17
N ARG A 4 25.06 -6.73 9.76
CA ARG A 4 24.41 -6.93 8.48
C ARG A 4 24.33 -5.63 7.70
N ALA A 5 24.54 -5.70 6.38
CA ALA A 5 24.29 -4.62 5.44
C ALA A 5 23.47 -5.11 4.26
N ALA A 6 22.74 -4.20 3.62
CA ALA A 6 22.02 -4.46 2.40
C ALA A 6 22.47 -3.52 1.28
N ILE A 7 22.67 -4.08 0.09
CA ILE A 7 22.85 -3.32 -1.16
C ILE A 7 21.61 -3.55 -2.00
N ILE A 8 20.85 -2.48 -2.29
CA ILE A 8 19.60 -2.56 -3.06
C ILE A 8 19.84 -1.99 -4.46
N LEU A 9 19.64 -2.81 -5.47
CA LEU A 9 19.83 -2.41 -6.88
C LEU A 9 18.57 -1.72 -7.42
N ALA A 10 18.68 -0.44 -7.76
CA ALA A 10 17.61 0.40 -8.29
C ALA A 10 18.00 1.22 -9.52
N ALA A 11 19.12 0.88 -10.19
CA ALA A 11 19.64 1.63 -11.33
C ALA A 11 19.00 1.28 -12.70
N GLY A 12 18.11 0.29 -12.75
CA GLY A 12 17.48 -0.17 -13.99
C GLY A 12 16.51 0.86 -14.59
N GLN A 13 16.59 1.07 -15.91
CA GLN A 13 15.80 2.08 -16.64
C GLN A 13 14.30 1.79 -16.71
N GLY A 14 13.87 0.52 -16.60
CA GLY A 14 12.45 0.13 -16.55
C GLY A 14 11.63 0.49 -17.81
N THR A 15 12.23 0.51 -18.98
CA THR A 15 11.59 0.94 -20.26
C THR A 15 10.31 0.18 -20.58
N ARG A 16 10.22 -1.11 -20.20
CA ARG A 16 9.03 -1.97 -20.38
C ARG A 16 7.82 -1.52 -19.59
N MET A 17 7.99 -0.69 -18.54
CA MET A 17 6.88 -0.12 -17.76
C MET A 17 6.07 0.92 -18.55
N ARG A 18 6.61 1.50 -19.62
CA ARG A 18 5.97 2.56 -20.42
C ARG A 18 5.38 3.67 -19.54
N SER A 19 6.16 4.18 -18.60
CA SER A 19 5.72 5.12 -17.58
C SER A 19 6.73 6.25 -17.39
N ARG A 20 6.23 7.44 -17.01
CA ARG A 20 7.08 8.55 -16.53
C ARG A 20 7.58 8.28 -15.11
N LEU A 21 6.79 7.55 -14.31
CA LEU A 21 7.21 7.15 -12.98
C LEU A 21 8.29 6.07 -13.11
N PRO A 22 9.45 6.22 -12.47
CA PRO A 22 10.49 5.18 -12.44
C PRO A 22 9.96 3.84 -11.95
N LYS A 23 10.46 2.74 -12.53
CA LYS A 23 9.98 1.38 -12.27
C LYS A 23 9.85 1.07 -10.79
N VAL A 24 10.89 1.31 -10.02
CA VAL A 24 10.97 0.95 -8.59
C VAL A 24 10.08 1.80 -7.68
N LEU A 25 9.51 2.89 -8.20
CA LEU A 25 8.56 3.75 -7.46
C LEU A 25 7.10 3.37 -7.69
N HIS A 26 6.80 2.43 -8.60
CA HIS A 26 5.43 1.92 -8.73
C HIS A 26 5.00 1.18 -7.46
N PRO A 27 3.75 1.41 -7.00
CA PRO A 27 3.27 0.79 -5.77
C PRO A 27 2.81 -0.65 -5.98
N VAL A 28 3.03 -1.48 -4.95
CA VAL A 28 2.38 -2.76 -4.68
C VAL A 28 1.78 -2.67 -3.28
N GLY A 29 0.51 -2.96 -3.12
CA GLY A 29 -0.19 -2.77 -1.85
C GLY A 29 -0.17 -1.33 -1.34
N GLY A 30 -0.10 -0.33 -2.25
CA GLY A 30 0.00 1.09 -1.91
C GLY A 30 1.39 1.57 -1.48
N ARG A 31 2.43 0.71 -1.46
CA ARG A 31 3.80 1.02 -1.08
C ARG A 31 4.72 0.90 -2.28
N ALA A 32 5.61 1.88 -2.53
CA ALA A 32 6.59 1.80 -3.62
C ALA A 32 7.44 0.51 -3.53
N MET A 33 7.73 -0.12 -4.67
CA MET A 33 8.52 -1.37 -4.67
C MET A 33 9.88 -1.22 -4.00
N LEU A 34 10.57 -0.11 -4.21
CA LEU A 34 11.82 0.19 -3.52
C LEU A 34 11.65 0.26 -1.98
N ASP A 35 10.53 0.81 -1.50
CA ASP A 35 10.25 0.89 -0.06
C ASP A 35 10.00 -0.49 0.57
N TRP A 36 9.58 -1.48 -0.21
CA TRP A 36 9.49 -2.87 0.25
C TRP A 36 10.87 -3.45 0.51
N SER A 37 11.82 -3.27 -0.43
CA SER A 37 13.19 -3.74 -0.26
C SER A 37 13.93 -3.02 0.87
N ILE A 38 13.68 -1.71 1.03
CA ILE A 38 14.20 -0.93 2.17
C ILE A 38 13.62 -1.44 3.50
N ALA A 39 12.33 -1.77 3.54
CA ALA A 39 11.72 -2.31 4.75
C ALA A 39 12.26 -3.70 5.08
N LEU A 40 12.38 -4.57 4.08
CA LEU A 40 13.00 -5.89 4.24
C LEU A 40 14.40 -5.75 4.85
N ALA A 41 15.24 -4.86 4.34
CA ALA A 41 16.57 -4.63 4.89
C ALA A 41 16.53 -4.16 6.36
N LYS A 42 15.56 -3.31 6.72
CA LYS A 42 15.34 -2.87 8.12
C LYS A 42 14.86 -4.02 9.00
N ASP A 43 13.92 -4.81 8.54
CA ASP A 43 13.36 -5.96 9.27
C ASP A 43 14.42 -7.03 9.52
N LEU A 44 15.40 -7.18 8.61
CA LEU A 44 16.57 -8.03 8.75
C LEU A 44 17.65 -7.46 9.71
N GLY A 45 17.43 -6.28 10.27
CA GLY A 45 18.37 -5.64 11.19
C GLY A 45 19.65 -5.13 10.52
N CYS A 46 19.61 -4.80 9.19
CA CYS A 46 20.75 -4.24 8.51
C CYS A 46 21.11 -2.85 9.07
N GLN A 47 22.34 -2.69 9.59
CA GLN A 47 22.83 -1.43 10.14
C GLN A 47 23.18 -0.43 9.03
N ARG A 48 23.57 -0.94 7.85
CA ARG A 48 23.82 -0.13 6.65
C ARG A 48 22.93 -0.60 5.51
N ILE A 49 22.28 0.36 4.84
CA ILE A 49 21.43 0.12 3.67
C ILE A 49 21.92 1.06 2.58
N ILE A 50 22.50 0.51 1.54
CA ILE A 50 23.02 1.25 0.39
C ILE A 50 22.10 0.99 -0.80
N VAL A 51 21.64 2.03 -1.46
CA VAL A 51 20.79 1.91 -2.66
C VAL A 51 21.55 2.44 -3.86
N VAL A 52 21.76 1.57 -4.85
CA VAL A 52 22.46 1.91 -6.08
C VAL A 52 21.44 2.37 -7.12
N ALA A 53 21.53 3.64 -7.51
CA ALA A 53 20.61 4.27 -8.45
C ALA A 53 21.31 4.78 -9.71
N SER A 54 20.54 5.07 -10.75
CA SER A 54 21.05 5.71 -11.97
C SER A 54 21.10 7.23 -11.81
N PRO A 55 22.14 7.91 -12.36
CA PRO A 55 22.18 9.36 -12.49
C PRO A 55 20.98 9.96 -13.24
N GLY A 56 20.43 9.21 -14.20
CA GLY A 56 19.28 9.60 -15.02
C GLY A 56 17.92 9.47 -14.32
N ALA A 57 17.87 9.12 -13.03
CA ALA A 57 16.62 8.93 -12.27
C ALA A 57 16.56 9.84 -11.02
N PRO A 58 16.46 11.17 -11.17
CA PRO A 58 16.49 12.10 -10.04
C PRO A 58 15.34 11.88 -9.04
N GLU A 59 14.18 11.40 -9.49
CA GLU A 59 13.06 11.07 -8.60
C GLU A 59 13.39 9.90 -7.66
N VAL A 60 14.11 8.87 -8.15
CA VAL A 60 14.57 7.75 -7.33
C VAL A 60 15.61 8.23 -6.33
N GLN A 61 16.56 9.08 -6.75
CA GLN A 61 17.57 9.64 -5.87
C GLN A 61 16.94 10.48 -4.75
N ALA A 62 15.98 11.37 -5.10
CA ALA A 62 15.25 12.17 -4.11
C ALA A 62 14.46 11.27 -3.14
N HIS A 63 13.86 10.21 -3.63
CA HIS A 63 13.14 9.25 -2.81
C HIS A 63 14.06 8.56 -1.80
N ILE A 64 15.24 8.09 -2.24
CA ILE A 64 16.26 7.46 -1.38
C ILE A 64 16.72 8.42 -0.28
N ARG A 65 17.10 9.64 -0.66
CA ARG A 65 17.52 10.68 0.31
C ARG A 65 16.45 10.95 1.37
N ASN A 66 15.20 11.05 0.95
CA ASN A 66 14.08 11.28 1.88
C ASN A 66 13.83 10.10 2.84
N ARG A 67 14.17 8.87 2.45
CA ARG A 67 13.93 7.66 3.24
C ARG A 67 15.08 7.26 4.14
N LEU A 68 16.31 7.47 3.68
CA LEU A 68 17.53 6.91 4.28
C LEU A 68 18.63 7.94 4.52
N GLY A 69 18.57 9.13 3.92
CA GLY A 69 19.64 10.12 3.94
C GLY A 69 20.59 10.02 2.73
N ASP A 70 21.52 10.96 2.64
CA ASP A 70 22.46 11.05 1.52
C ASP A 70 23.46 9.90 1.49
N ASP A 71 23.91 9.44 2.65
CA ASP A 71 24.94 8.40 2.79
C ASP A 71 24.48 7.02 2.28
N ALA A 72 23.17 6.83 2.10
CA ALA A 72 22.60 5.58 1.57
C ALA A 72 22.56 5.54 0.02
N LEU A 73 22.80 6.67 -0.64
CA LEU A 73 22.70 6.77 -2.09
C LEU A 73 24.07 6.62 -2.76
N VAL A 74 24.18 5.65 -3.64
CA VAL A 74 25.33 5.46 -4.53
C VAL A 74 24.86 5.50 -5.98
N LEU A 75 25.64 6.13 -6.86
CA LEU A 75 25.31 6.24 -8.28
C LEU A 75 26.11 5.23 -9.11
N GLN A 76 25.41 4.50 -9.96
CA GLN A 76 26.01 3.73 -11.03
C GLN A 76 26.08 4.63 -12.28
N GLU A 77 27.20 5.32 -12.49
CA GLU A 77 27.36 6.30 -13.57
C GLU A 77 27.19 5.67 -14.97
N THR A 78 27.68 4.46 -15.15
CA THR A 78 27.54 3.71 -16.40
C THR A 78 26.91 2.36 -16.12
N ALA A 79 25.88 2.00 -16.86
CA ALA A 79 25.16 0.73 -16.68
C ALA A 79 25.97 -0.43 -17.31
N LEU A 80 26.90 -1.00 -16.52
CA LEU A 80 27.80 -2.09 -16.96
C LEU A 80 27.43 -3.45 -16.33
N GLY A 81 26.19 -3.64 -15.94
CA GLY A 81 25.68 -4.90 -15.36
C GLY A 81 25.49 -4.87 -13.85
N THR A 82 24.96 -5.99 -13.33
CA THR A 82 24.57 -6.11 -11.91
C THR A 82 25.77 -6.22 -10.98
N GLY A 83 26.82 -6.93 -11.35
CA GLY A 83 28.08 -6.99 -10.59
C GLY A 83 28.74 -5.63 -10.47
N HIS A 84 28.76 -4.83 -11.56
CA HIS A 84 29.23 -3.45 -11.50
C HIS A 84 28.39 -2.59 -10.57
N ALA A 85 27.07 -2.74 -10.59
CA ALA A 85 26.18 -1.99 -9.68
C ALA A 85 26.50 -2.28 -8.20
N VAL A 86 26.69 -3.55 -7.84
CA VAL A 86 27.07 -3.92 -6.47
C VAL A 86 28.44 -3.36 -6.11
N ARG A 87 29.42 -3.42 -7.03
CA ARG A 87 30.77 -2.86 -6.83
C ARG A 87 30.77 -1.35 -6.57
N CYS A 88 29.84 -0.61 -7.14
CA CYS A 88 29.69 0.83 -6.83
C CYS A 88 29.46 1.11 -5.34
N ALA A 89 28.90 0.16 -4.58
CA ALA A 89 28.66 0.30 -3.15
C ALA A 89 29.90 0.02 -2.27
N GLU A 90 31.02 -0.44 -2.83
CA GLU A 90 32.22 -0.86 -2.11
C GLU A 90 32.76 0.25 -1.19
N ALA A 91 32.89 1.48 -1.70
CA ALA A 91 33.38 2.61 -0.92
C ALA A 91 32.46 2.95 0.27
N ALA A 92 31.17 2.78 0.13
CA ALA A 92 30.18 3.03 1.20
C ALA A 92 30.17 1.94 2.29
N LEU A 93 30.81 0.80 2.02
CA LEU A 93 30.95 -0.34 2.92
C LEU A 93 32.40 -0.70 3.24
N ALA A 94 33.38 0.19 2.94
CA ALA A 94 34.81 -0.09 3.09
C ALA A 94 35.25 -0.40 4.54
N ASP A 95 34.54 0.13 5.53
CA ASP A 95 34.76 -0.11 6.97
C ASP A 95 33.77 -1.09 7.58
N PHE A 96 32.97 -1.80 6.75
CA PHE A 96 31.96 -2.72 7.23
C PHE A 96 32.49 -4.16 7.23
N GLU A 97 32.53 -4.75 8.44
CA GLU A 97 32.91 -6.15 8.67
C GLU A 97 31.66 -6.97 9.07
N GLY A 98 30.98 -7.53 8.08
CA GLY A 98 29.74 -8.28 8.35
C GLY A 98 29.19 -9.00 7.14
N ASP A 99 27.96 -9.43 7.23
CA ASP A 99 27.24 -10.10 6.15
C ASP A 99 26.50 -9.07 5.29
N VAL A 100 26.66 -9.18 3.99
CA VAL A 100 26.02 -8.29 3.00
C VAL A 100 25.00 -9.09 2.21
N VAL A 101 23.78 -8.58 2.12
CA VAL A 101 22.76 -9.09 1.18
C VAL A 101 22.57 -8.11 0.03
N VAL A 102 22.53 -8.64 -1.19
CA VAL A 102 22.15 -7.92 -2.39
C VAL A 102 20.68 -8.16 -2.69
N LEU A 103 19.90 -7.09 -2.70
CA LEU A 103 18.47 -7.06 -2.97
C LEU A 103 18.17 -6.26 -4.22
N TYR A 104 16.99 -6.47 -4.79
CA TYR A 104 16.52 -5.73 -5.96
C TYR A 104 15.33 -4.85 -5.60
N GLY A 105 15.35 -3.59 -6.05
CA GLY A 105 14.27 -2.63 -5.80
C GLY A 105 12.97 -2.92 -6.56
N ASP A 106 12.96 -3.94 -7.39
CA ASP A 106 11.81 -4.40 -8.19
C ASP A 106 11.30 -5.80 -7.80
N THR A 107 11.79 -6.37 -6.70
CA THR A 107 11.31 -7.62 -6.08
C THR A 107 10.67 -7.32 -4.71
N PRO A 108 9.42 -6.83 -4.67
CA PRO A 108 8.86 -6.24 -3.45
C PRO A 108 8.37 -7.25 -2.40
N LEU A 109 8.21 -8.53 -2.76
CA LEU A 109 7.42 -9.47 -1.94
C LEU A 109 8.25 -10.50 -1.16
N ILE A 110 9.55 -10.33 -1.06
CA ILE A 110 10.45 -11.27 -0.37
C ILE A 110 10.17 -11.23 1.14
N PRO A 111 9.77 -12.35 1.76
CA PRO A 111 9.57 -12.41 3.20
C PRO A 111 10.92 -12.34 3.96
N PRO A 112 11.00 -11.65 5.10
CA PRO A 112 12.22 -11.63 5.92
C PRO A 112 12.72 -13.03 6.29
N SER A 113 11.83 -13.97 6.60
CA SER A 113 12.18 -15.34 7.00
C SER A 113 12.99 -16.10 5.95
N VAL A 114 12.80 -15.80 4.68
CA VAL A 114 13.55 -16.44 3.58
C VAL A 114 14.99 -15.93 3.52
N VAL A 115 15.18 -14.63 3.71
CA VAL A 115 16.53 -14.03 3.73
C VAL A 115 17.25 -14.36 5.05
N GLU A 116 16.52 -14.50 6.16
CA GLU A 116 17.10 -15.00 7.42
C GLU A 116 17.71 -16.40 7.23
N GLN A 117 17.03 -17.32 6.57
CA GLN A 117 17.57 -18.64 6.24
C GLN A 117 18.86 -18.54 5.40
N LEU A 118 18.93 -17.55 4.49
CA LEU A 118 20.14 -17.31 3.71
C LEU A 118 21.29 -16.85 4.60
N PHE A 119 21.04 -15.92 5.52
CA PHE A 119 22.05 -15.46 6.49
C PHE A 119 22.50 -16.60 7.43
N GLU A 120 21.58 -17.44 7.88
CA GLU A 120 21.91 -18.61 8.71
C GLU A 120 22.86 -19.58 7.98
N ARG A 121 22.67 -19.76 6.68
CA ARG A 121 23.49 -20.67 5.86
C ARG A 121 24.89 -20.13 5.59
N ILE A 122 25.06 -18.80 5.49
CA ILE A 122 26.39 -18.20 5.30
C ILE A 122 27.12 -17.90 6.60
N GLY A 123 26.45 -18.02 7.76
CA GLY A 123 26.96 -17.59 9.06
C GLY A 123 28.31 -18.19 9.44
N GLY A 124 29.34 -17.35 9.48
CA GLY A 124 30.65 -17.65 10.09
C GLY A 124 31.70 -18.30 9.20
N ALA A 125 31.41 -18.68 7.97
CA ALA A 125 32.36 -19.27 7.02
C ALA A 125 32.44 -18.43 5.73
N PRO A 126 33.49 -18.57 4.90
CA PRO A 126 33.55 -17.93 3.59
C PRO A 126 32.59 -18.64 2.62
N VAL A 127 31.29 -18.45 2.85
CA VAL A 127 30.19 -19.04 2.06
C VAL A 127 29.49 -17.94 1.27
N LEU A 128 29.19 -18.24 0.02
CA LEU A 128 28.33 -17.41 -0.82
C LEU A 128 26.97 -18.09 -0.94
N GLY A 129 25.92 -17.41 -0.48
CA GLY A 129 24.56 -17.91 -0.52
C GLY A 129 23.73 -17.23 -1.59
N VAL A 130 22.90 -17.99 -2.29
CA VAL A 130 21.98 -17.49 -3.33
C VAL A 130 20.58 -17.94 -3.01
N LEU A 131 19.61 -17.03 -3.20
CA LEU A 131 18.20 -17.37 -3.11
C LEU A 131 17.70 -17.88 -4.46
N GLY A 132 17.12 -19.07 -4.50
CA GLY A 132 16.55 -19.71 -5.67
C GLY A 132 15.09 -20.06 -5.48
N PHE A 133 14.43 -20.39 -6.57
CA PHE A 133 13.03 -20.83 -6.58
C PHE A 133 12.80 -21.83 -7.71
N HIS A 134 11.82 -22.72 -7.54
CA HIS A 134 11.41 -23.62 -8.59
C HIS A 134 10.34 -22.95 -9.47
N ALA A 135 10.75 -22.53 -10.66
CA ALA A 135 9.87 -21.85 -11.60
C ALA A 135 8.91 -22.84 -12.29
N ALA A 136 7.64 -22.47 -12.40
CA ALA A 136 6.68 -23.19 -13.23
C ALA A 136 7.03 -23.06 -14.72
N ASP A 137 7.51 -21.89 -15.15
CA ASP A 137 8.13 -21.66 -16.45
C ASP A 137 9.46 -20.92 -16.24
N PRO A 138 10.60 -21.66 -16.34
CA PRO A 138 11.93 -21.10 -16.14
C PRO A 138 12.32 -19.97 -17.10
N GLY A 139 11.73 -19.91 -18.29
CA GLY A 139 11.93 -18.83 -19.26
C GLY A 139 13.36 -18.30 -19.35
N SER A 140 13.53 -17.02 -19.09
CA SER A 140 14.82 -16.29 -19.17
C SER A 140 15.60 -16.21 -17.84
N TYR A 141 15.15 -16.87 -16.78
CA TYR A 141 15.87 -16.88 -15.51
C TYR A 141 17.21 -17.64 -15.62
N GLY A 142 18.21 -17.24 -14.86
CA GLY A 142 19.43 -18.01 -14.67
C GLY A 142 19.14 -19.33 -13.95
N ARG A 143 19.82 -20.40 -14.33
CA ARG A 143 19.65 -21.73 -13.76
C ARG A 143 20.65 -21.96 -12.62
N LEU A 144 20.18 -22.45 -11.48
CA LEU A 144 21.04 -22.86 -10.37
C LEU A 144 21.46 -24.30 -10.58
N VAL A 145 22.73 -24.51 -10.92
CA VAL A 145 23.30 -25.85 -11.10
C VAL A 145 23.82 -26.33 -9.77
N THR A 146 23.18 -27.35 -9.19
CA THR A 146 23.53 -27.92 -7.89
C THR A 146 24.10 -29.34 -8.05
N GLY A 147 25.05 -29.71 -7.20
CA GLY A 147 25.59 -31.07 -7.12
C GLY A 147 24.63 -32.03 -6.40
N SER A 148 24.98 -33.32 -6.39
CA SER A 148 24.27 -34.35 -5.64
C SER A 148 24.36 -34.17 -4.11
N ASP A 149 25.33 -33.38 -3.65
CA ASP A 149 25.54 -32.97 -2.25
C ASP A 149 24.70 -31.74 -1.86
N GLY A 150 23.93 -31.13 -2.84
CA GLY A 150 23.16 -29.92 -2.67
C GLY A 150 23.99 -28.63 -2.72
N ALA A 151 25.31 -28.71 -2.96
CA ALA A 151 26.14 -27.52 -3.11
C ALA A 151 25.83 -26.82 -4.44
N LEU A 152 25.84 -25.47 -4.43
CA LEU A 152 25.69 -24.66 -5.64
C LEU A 152 27.04 -24.65 -6.40
N HIS A 153 27.01 -25.10 -7.65
CA HIS A 153 28.19 -25.17 -8.50
C HIS A 153 28.31 -23.96 -9.44
N ALA A 154 27.20 -23.55 -10.03
CA ALA A 154 27.17 -22.42 -10.99
C ALA A 154 25.77 -21.80 -11.06
N ILE A 155 25.73 -20.57 -11.55
CA ILE A 155 24.51 -19.93 -12.09
C ILE A 155 24.76 -19.77 -13.59
N VAL A 156 23.91 -20.40 -14.41
CA VAL A 156 24.03 -20.35 -15.86
C VAL A 156 22.89 -19.52 -16.44
N GLU A 157 23.25 -18.42 -17.10
CA GLU A 157 22.26 -17.57 -17.75
C GLU A 157 21.56 -18.33 -18.88
N ALA A 158 20.23 -18.15 -19.01
CA ALA A 158 19.42 -18.91 -19.98
C ALA A 158 19.91 -18.83 -21.43
N LYS A 159 20.58 -17.74 -21.81
CA LYS A 159 21.11 -17.54 -23.14
C LYS A 159 22.41 -18.32 -23.42
N GLU A 160 23.08 -18.73 -22.38
CA GLU A 160 24.37 -19.42 -22.39
C GLU A 160 24.22 -20.90 -21.99
N ALA A 161 23.02 -21.28 -21.56
CA ALA A 161 22.71 -22.61 -21.03
C ALA A 161 22.59 -23.66 -22.14
N SER A 162 23.15 -24.85 -21.89
CA SER A 162 22.94 -26.07 -22.70
C SER A 162 21.47 -26.53 -22.62
N PRO A 163 21.03 -27.42 -23.54
CA PRO A 163 19.68 -27.98 -23.45
C PRO A 163 19.38 -28.68 -22.12
N GLU A 164 20.38 -29.36 -21.52
CA GLU A 164 20.26 -30.03 -20.24
C GLU A 164 20.10 -28.99 -19.10
N GLU A 165 20.85 -27.90 -19.13
CA GLU A 165 20.75 -26.84 -18.14
C GLU A 165 19.43 -26.07 -18.30
N LEU A 166 18.92 -25.85 -19.52
CA LEU A 166 17.62 -25.23 -19.74
C LEU A 166 16.47 -26.03 -19.11
N ALA A 167 16.62 -27.34 -18.96
CA ALA A 167 15.61 -28.20 -18.33
C ALA A 167 15.56 -28.06 -16.79
N ILE A 168 16.55 -27.41 -16.18
CA ILE A 168 16.58 -27.14 -14.75
C ILE A 168 15.48 -26.12 -14.39
N THR A 169 14.59 -26.50 -13.46
CA THR A 169 13.53 -25.61 -12.97
C THR A 169 13.96 -24.74 -11.79
N PHE A 170 15.09 -25.08 -11.13
CA PHE A 170 15.62 -24.31 -10.03
C PHE A 170 16.32 -23.06 -10.56
N CYS A 171 15.72 -21.91 -10.35
CA CYS A 171 16.08 -20.63 -10.96
C CYS A 171 16.66 -19.66 -9.94
N ASN A 172 17.53 -18.77 -10.41
CA ASN A 172 18.13 -17.70 -9.64
C ASN A 172 17.13 -16.53 -9.47
N SER A 173 16.92 -16.11 -8.23
CA SER A 173 16.13 -14.92 -7.92
C SER A 173 16.90 -13.60 -8.10
N GLY A 174 18.23 -13.67 -8.14
CA GLY A 174 19.14 -12.54 -8.08
C GLY A 174 19.61 -12.19 -6.67
N VAL A 175 18.88 -12.55 -5.62
CA VAL A 175 19.28 -12.28 -4.24
C VAL A 175 20.47 -13.13 -3.85
N LEU A 176 21.50 -12.47 -3.35
CA LEU A 176 22.77 -13.08 -2.99
C LEU A 176 23.24 -12.53 -1.65
N ALA A 177 23.84 -13.36 -0.82
CA ALA A 177 24.47 -12.90 0.43
C ALA A 177 25.85 -13.54 0.61
N ALA A 178 26.78 -12.79 1.16
CA ALA A 178 28.12 -13.24 1.53
C ALA A 178 28.74 -12.30 2.58
N ARG A 179 29.85 -12.71 3.17
CA ARG A 179 30.70 -11.80 3.95
C ARG A 179 31.18 -10.65 3.05
N SER A 180 31.21 -9.44 3.59
CA SER A 180 31.60 -8.22 2.88
C SER A 180 32.94 -8.38 2.14
N GLU A 181 33.96 -8.87 2.85
CA GLU A 181 35.30 -9.10 2.31
C GLU A 181 35.26 -10.06 1.09
N LEU A 182 34.65 -11.23 1.25
CA LEU A 182 34.52 -12.19 0.16
C LEU A 182 33.75 -11.61 -1.03
N LEU A 183 32.63 -10.91 -0.79
CA LEU A 183 31.82 -10.32 -1.84
C LEU A 183 32.62 -9.35 -2.71
N PHE A 184 33.31 -8.39 -2.10
CA PHE A 184 34.06 -7.39 -2.86
C PHE A 184 35.32 -7.95 -3.52
N GLU A 185 35.98 -8.94 -2.91
CA GLU A 185 37.07 -9.68 -3.58
C GLU A 185 36.59 -10.43 -4.84
N LEU A 186 35.41 -11.04 -4.78
CA LEU A 186 34.84 -11.72 -5.95
C LEU A 186 34.44 -10.72 -7.03
N LEU A 187 33.78 -9.61 -6.65
CA LEU A 187 33.39 -8.55 -7.56
C LEU A 187 34.57 -7.90 -8.28
N ALA A 188 35.71 -7.76 -7.62
CA ALA A 188 36.94 -7.25 -8.24
C ALA A 188 37.50 -8.18 -9.31
N ALA A 189 37.20 -9.48 -9.24
CA ALA A 189 37.67 -10.52 -10.16
C ALA A 189 36.70 -10.80 -11.33
N ILE A 190 35.49 -10.27 -11.33
CA ILE A 190 34.52 -10.44 -12.41
C ILE A 190 35.06 -9.75 -13.67
N THR A 191 34.96 -10.39 -14.81
CA THR A 191 35.24 -9.82 -16.14
C THR A 191 33.94 -9.53 -16.88
N ASN A 192 34.00 -8.77 -17.95
CA ASN A 192 32.87 -8.50 -18.83
C ASN A 192 33.02 -9.19 -20.21
N ASP A 193 33.77 -10.27 -20.25
CA ASP A 193 33.99 -11.07 -21.47
C ASP A 193 32.81 -12.03 -21.69
N ASN A 194 31.66 -11.46 -22.06
CA ASN A 194 30.40 -12.16 -22.32
C ASN A 194 29.62 -11.46 -23.44
N ALA A 195 28.53 -12.08 -23.89
CA ALA A 195 27.73 -11.62 -25.02
C ALA A 195 27.18 -10.19 -24.91
N LYS A 196 27.08 -9.62 -23.70
CA LYS A 196 26.58 -8.26 -23.45
C LYS A 196 27.67 -7.25 -23.06
N GLY A 197 28.91 -7.71 -22.77
CA GLY A 197 29.98 -6.87 -22.23
C GLY A 197 29.68 -6.33 -20.82
N GLU A 198 28.84 -7.03 -20.04
CA GLU A 198 28.41 -6.65 -18.73
C GLU A 198 29.11 -7.47 -17.62
N TYR A 199 29.31 -6.86 -16.46
CA TYR A 199 29.78 -7.57 -15.26
C TYR A 199 28.59 -8.26 -14.58
N TYR A 200 28.49 -9.59 -14.74
CA TYR A 200 27.39 -10.34 -14.17
C TYR A 200 27.66 -10.68 -12.69
N LEU A 201 26.71 -10.33 -11.82
CA LEU A 201 26.79 -10.72 -10.40
C LEU A 201 26.80 -12.26 -10.24
N THR A 202 26.16 -12.98 -11.14
CA THR A 202 26.08 -14.44 -11.17
C THR A 202 27.44 -15.13 -11.32
N ASP A 203 28.43 -14.46 -11.92
CA ASP A 203 29.78 -14.98 -12.07
C ASP A 203 30.52 -15.15 -10.73
N THR A 204 30.07 -14.45 -9.68
CA THR A 204 30.63 -14.59 -8.32
C THR A 204 30.59 -16.02 -7.81
N VAL A 205 29.57 -16.83 -8.17
CA VAL A 205 29.46 -18.24 -7.74
C VAL A 205 30.59 -19.07 -8.31
N GLY A 206 30.84 -18.98 -9.61
CA GLY A 206 31.95 -19.69 -10.25
C GLY A 206 33.32 -19.28 -9.70
N LEU A 207 33.53 -17.97 -9.48
CA LEU A 207 34.75 -17.42 -8.90
C LEU A 207 34.94 -17.86 -7.44
N ALA A 208 33.90 -17.90 -6.63
CA ALA A 208 33.94 -18.39 -5.24
C ALA A 208 34.37 -19.87 -5.21
N ARG A 209 33.73 -20.70 -6.03
CA ARG A 209 34.08 -22.13 -6.17
C ARG A 209 35.53 -22.36 -6.61
N ALA A 210 35.99 -21.58 -7.59
CA ALA A 210 37.37 -21.66 -8.06
C ALA A 210 38.41 -21.33 -6.95
N ARG A 211 38.02 -20.53 -5.98
CA ARG A 211 38.85 -20.19 -4.78
C ARG A 211 38.65 -21.15 -3.61
N GLY A 212 37.82 -22.19 -3.77
CA GLY A 212 37.56 -23.16 -2.71
C GLY A 212 36.54 -22.69 -1.66
N ALA A 213 35.86 -21.57 -1.87
CA ALA A 213 34.76 -21.13 -1.02
C ALA A 213 33.53 -22.00 -1.27
N GLU A 214 32.76 -22.23 -0.19
CA GLU A 214 31.48 -22.92 -0.31
C GLU A 214 30.42 -22.02 -0.92
N CYS A 215 29.55 -22.61 -1.77
CA CYS A 215 28.39 -21.92 -2.32
C CYS A 215 27.14 -22.74 -2.01
N CYS A 216 26.10 -22.08 -1.52
CA CYS A 216 24.83 -22.72 -1.22
C CYS A 216 23.64 -22.00 -1.87
N ALA A 217 22.55 -22.71 -2.07
CA ALA A 217 21.30 -22.16 -2.49
C ALA A 217 20.22 -22.41 -1.41
N VAL A 218 19.39 -21.39 -1.14
CA VAL A 218 18.20 -21.49 -0.30
C VAL A 218 16.99 -21.38 -1.22
N SER A 219 16.03 -22.30 -1.08
CA SER A 219 14.82 -22.30 -1.92
C SER A 219 13.70 -21.51 -1.26
N CYS A 220 12.94 -20.77 -2.07
CA CYS A 220 11.72 -20.09 -1.65
C CYS A 220 10.59 -20.33 -2.67
N ASP A 221 9.40 -19.82 -2.38
CA ASP A 221 8.29 -19.84 -3.31
C ASP A 221 8.52 -18.85 -4.47
N GLU A 222 8.13 -19.22 -5.68
CA GLU A 222 8.23 -18.37 -6.87
C GLU A 222 7.54 -17.01 -6.66
N THR A 223 6.41 -17.01 -5.96
CA THR A 223 5.65 -15.79 -5.64
C THR A 223 6.35 -14.84 -4.69
N ASP A 224 7.36 -15.32 -3.94
CA ASP A 224 8.16 -14.47 -3.03
C ASP A 224 9.14 -13.57 -3.80
N VAL A 225 9.63 -14.06 -4.93
CA VAL A 225 10.70 -13.43 -5.69
C VAL A 225 10.25 -12.88 -7.05
N LEU A 226 8.95 -12.57 -7.18
CA LEU A 226 8.40 -11.98 -8.38
C LEU A 226 9.08 -10.65 -8.70
N GLY A 227 9.85 -10.63 -9.80
CA GLY A 227 10.47 -9.43 -10.34
C GLY A 227 9.51 -8.65 -11.24
N VAL A 228 9.38 -7.35 -11.00
CA VAL A 228 8.46 -6.49 -11.75
C VAL A 228 9.20 -5.67 -12.78
N ASN A 229 9.00 -5.94 -14.06
CA ASN A 229 9.61 -5.24 -15.18
C ASN A 229 8.58 -4.62 -16.14
N SER A 230 7.32 -5.05 -16.04
CA SER A 230 6.22 -4.60 -16.89
C SER A 230 4.95 -4.38 -16.06
N ARG A 231 3.92 -3.79 -16.68
CA ARG A 231 2.60 -3.62 -16.04
C ARG A 231 1.89 -4.93 -15.76
N VAL A 232 2.16 -5.97 -16.56
CA VAL A 232 1.60 -7.30 -16.34
C VAL A 232 2.19 -7.90 -15.05
N GLU A 233 3.51 -7.87 -14.91
CA GLU A 233 4.19 -8.36 -13.71
C GLU A 233 3.84 -7.53 -12.47
N LEU A 234 3.64 -6.20 -12.63
CA LEU A 234 3.14 -5.35 -11.54
C LEU A 234 1.75 -5.81 -11.04
N ALA A 235 0.84 -6.14 -11.96
CA ALA A 235 -0.48 -6.65 -11.59
C ALA A 235 -0.40 -8.05 -10.95
N GLN A 236 0.54 -8.89 -11.36
CA GLN A 236 0.81 -10.20 -10.73
C GLN A 236 1.34 -10.02 -9.30
N ALA A 237 2.31 -9.11 -9.10
CA ALA A 237 2.82 -8.80 -7.76
C ALA A 237 1.72 -8.23 -6.84
N GLU A 238 0.87 -7.33 -7.36
CA GLU A 238 -0.29 -6.84 -6.60
C GLU A 238 -1.23 -7.98 -6.21
N THR A 239 -1.53 -8.91 -7.14
CA THR A 239 -2.39 -10.07 -6.88
C THR A 239 -1.80 -10.96 -5.79
N ALA A 240 -0.50 -11.25 -5.85
CA ALA A 240 0.20 -12.05 -4.84
C ALA A 240 0.19 -11.36 -3.46
N PHE A 241 0.45 -10.06 -3.41
CA PHE A 241 0.34 -9.27 -2.19
C PHE A 241 -1.07 -9.36 -1.58
N GLN A 242 -2.11 -9.10 -2.39
CA GLN A 242 -3.50 -9.11 -1.93
C GLN A 242 -3.92 -10.50 -1.44
N HIS A 243 -3.49 -11.55 -2.10
CA HIS A 243 -3.75 -12.93 -1.66
C HIS A 243 -3.18 -13.17 -0.25
N ARG A 244 -1.90 -12.86 -0.02
CA ARG A 244 -1.24 -13.02 1.28
C ARG A 244 -1.93 -12.21 2.39
N ARG A 245 -2.28 -10.96 2.10
CA ARG A 245 -2.94 -10.08 3.09
C ARG A 245 -4.33 -10.59 3.48
N ARG A 246 -5.11 -11.08 2.51
CA ARG A 246 -6.43 -11.68 2.77
C ARG A 246 -6.30 -12.93 3.62
N GLU A 247 -5.39 -13.82 3.25
CA GLU A 247 -5.16 -15.05 3.99
C GLU A 247 -4.71 -14.77 5.43
N GLN A 248 -3.81 -13.82 5.61
CA GLN A 248 -3.38 -13.39 6.94
C GLN A 248 -4.55 -12.84 7.75
N ALA A 249 -5.35 -11.95 7.19
CA ALA A 249 -6.51 -11.38 7.87
C ALA A 249 -7.54 -12.46 8.28
N LEU A 250 -7.78 -13.46 7.43
CA LEU A 250 -8.65 -14.61 7.77
C LEU A 250 -8.06 -15.42 8.93
N ARG A 251 -6.76 -15.69 8.93
CA ARG A 251 -6.09 -16.39 10.03
C ARG A 251 -6.11 -15.60 11.34
N ASP A 252 -6.07 -14.27 11.23
CA ASP A 252 -6.14 -13.35 12.39
C ASP A 252 -7.58 -13.14 12.90
N GLY A 253 -8.57 -13.88 12.38
CA GLY A 253 -9.95 -13.86 12.87
C GLY A 253 -10.85 -12.82 12.24
N VAL A 254 -10.47 -12.25 11.08
CA VAL A 254 -11.33 -11.38 10.27
C VAL A 254 -12.21 -12.23 9.36
N THR A 255 -13.51 -11.93 9.29
CA THR A 255 -14.45 -12.60 8.40
C THR A 255 -14.63 -11.80 7.10
N MET A 256 -14.43 -12.44 5.95
CA MET A 256 -14.70 -11.86 4.63
C MET A 256 -15.64 -12.75 3.83
N VAL A 257 -16.74 -12.19 3.31
CA VAL A 257 -17.75 -12.96 2.53
C VAL A 257 -17.21 -13.35 1.16
N ALA A 258 -16.48 -12.44 0.50
CA ALA A 258 -15.85 -12.65 -0.80
C ALA A 258 -14.44 -12.05 -0.75
N PRO A 259 -13.46 -12.76 -0.17
CA PRO A 259 -12.12 -12.24 0.08
C PRO A 259 -11.45 -11.66 -1.16
N GLU A 260 -11.64 -12.26 -2.32
CA GLU A 260 -11.06 -11.86 -3.61
C GLU A 260 -11.46 -10.44 -4.05
N THR A 261 -12.54 -9.89 -3.48
CA THR A 261 -13.07 -8.55 -3.78
C THR A 261 -12.65 -7.49 -2.77
N VAL A 262 -11.91 -7.87 -1.74
CA VAL A 262 -11.41 -6.96 -0.70
C VAL A 262 -9.96 -6.60 -1.00
N PHE A 263 -9.64 -5.31 -1.02
CA PHE A 263 -8.30 -4.80 -1.29
C PHE A 263 -7.69 -4.11 -0.08
N PHE A 264 -6.50 -4.53 0.29
CA PHE A 264 -5.75 -4.01 1.44
C PHE A 264 -4.59 -3.12 1.00
N SER A 265 -4.25 -2.13 1.81
CA SER A 265 -2.94 -1.50 1.80
C SER A 265 -1.96 -2.29 2.66
N TYR A 266 -0.67 -2.06 2.45
CA TYR A 266 0.41 -2.74 3.17
C TYR A 266 0.36 -2.51 4.69
N ASP A 267 -0.18 -1.38 5.12
CA ASP A 267 -0.24 -0.90 6.51
C ASP A 267 -1.65 -0.99 7.13
N THR A 268 -2.58 -1.69 6.48
CA THR A 268 -3.92 -1.89 7.03
C THR A 268 -3.86 -2.78 8.27
N GLU A 269 -4.36 -2.30 9.39
CA GLU A 269 -4.47 -3.03 10.66
C GLU A 269 -5.95 -3.33 10.95
N ILE A 270 -6.29 -4.59 11.22
CA ILE A 270 -7.67 -5.00 11.53
C ILE A 270 -7.63 -6.01 12.67
N LEU A 271 -8.40 -5.74 13.71
CA LEU A 271 -8.50 -6.65 14.85
C LEU A 271 -9.58 -7.74 14.64
N PRO A 272 -9.52 -8.84 15.41
CA PRO A 272 -10.41 -9.99 15.26
C PRO A 272 -11.89 -9.64 15.38
N ASP A 273 -12.76 -10.59 14.97
CA ASP A 273 -14.22 -10.50 14.96
C ASP A 273 -14.79 -9.41 14.04
N THR A 274 -13.93 -8.72 13.28
CA THR A 274 -14.37 -7.78 12.25
C THR A 274 -14.91 -8.54 11.03
N SER A 275 -16.05 -8.09 10.50
CA SER A 275 -16.68 -8.65 9.29
C SER A 275 -16.65 -7.66 8.15
N ILE A 276 -16.24 -8.14 6.95
CA ILE A 276 -16.07 -7.34 5.75
C ILE A 276 -16.92 -7.93 4.63
N GLU A 277 -17.82 -7.11 4.09
CA GLU A 277 -18.64 -7.45 2.94
C GLU A 277 -17.87 -7.27 1.61
N PRO A 278 -18.41 -7.73 0.46
CA PRO A 278 -17.72 -7.66 -0.83
C PRO A 278 -17.38 -6.23 -1.30
N ASN A 279 -16.34 -6.11 -2.14
CA ASN A 279 -15.95 -4.89 -2.82
C ASN A 279 -15.55 -3.73 -1.87
N VAL A 280 -14.82 -4.05 -0.82
CA VAL A 280 -14.27 -3.06 0.11
C VAL A 280 -12.81 -2.76 -0.24
N VAL A 281 -12.46 -1.47 -0.22
CA VAL A 281 -11.09 -1.01 -0.49
C VAL A 281 -10.54 -0.26 0.71
N PHE A 282 -9.44 -0.78 1.25
CA PHE A 282 -8.64 -0.11 2.28
C PHE A 282 -7.43 0.57 1.64
N GLY A 283 -7.39 1.90 1.67
CA GLY A 283 -6.20 2.67 1.34
C GLY A 283 -5.21 2.69 2.50
N GLN A 284 -4.13 3.45 2.35
CA GLN A 284 -3.10 3.55 3.40
C GLN A 284 -3.64 4.15 4.70
N GLY A 285 -2.99 3.79 5.83
CA GLY A 285 -3.23 4.38 7.15
C GLY A 285 -4.57 4.02 7.77
N VAL A 286 -5.12 2.84 7.50
CA VAL A 286 -6.38 2.37 8.06
C VAL A 286 -6.13 1.46 9.26
N LYS A 287 -6.80 1.80 10.39
CA LYS A 287 -6.80 0.99 11.62
C LYS A 287 -8.22 0.70 12.04
N ILE A 288 -8.53 -0.57 12.24
CA ILE A 288 -9.88 -1.06 12.57
C ILE A 288 -9.82 -1.88 13.86
N GLY A 289 -10.62 -1.50 14.83
CA GLY A 289 -10.82 -2.18 16.10
C GLY A 289 -11.53 -3.53 15.95
N ALA A 290 -11.77 -4.19 17.07
CA ALA A 290 -12.46 -5.48 17.10
C ALA A 290 -13.96 -5.35 16.89
N ASN A 291 -14.60 -6.41 16.37
CA ASN A 291 -16.05 -6.51 16.21
C ASN A 291 -16.65 -5.35 15.39
N VAL A 292 -15.96 -4.93 14.35
CA VAL A 292 -16.41 -3.89 13.41
C VAL A 292 -17.10 -4.54 12.21
N ARG A 293 -18.19 -3.94 11.73
CA ARG A 293 -18.83 -4.35 10.48
C ARG A 293 -18.53 -3.34 9.37
N ILE A 294 -17.93 -3.81 8.26
CA ILE A 294 -17.67 -3.00 7.08
C ILE A 294 -18.58 -3.49 5.94
N GLY A 295 -19.56 -2.68 5.57
CA GLY A 295 -20.52 -2.95 4.51
C GLY A 295 -19.91 -2.78 3.12
N ALA A 296 -20.53 -3.47 2.14
CA ALA A 296 -20.06 -3.55 0.77
C ALA A 296 -19.86 -2.19 0.09
N PHE A 297 -18.91 -2.14 -0.88
CA PHE A 297 -18.59 -0.96 -1.67
C PHE A 297 -18.11 0.25 -0.84
N SER A 298 -17.57 0.02 0.35
CA SER A 298 -16.97 1.07 1.17
C SER A 298 -15.51 1.31 0.78
N HIS A 299 -15.10 2.59 0.80
CA HIS A 299 -13.72 3.00 0.57
C HIS A 299 -13.20 3.77 1.78
N ILE A 300 -12.16 3.24 2.42
CA ILE A 300 -11.62 3.74 3.69
C ILE A 300 -10.14 4.05 3.52
N GLN A 301 -9.70 5.25 3.90
CA GLN A 301 -8.31 5.69 3.76
C GLN A 301 -7.92 6.62 4.91
N GLN A 302 -6.73 6.43 5.50
CA GLN A 302 -6.19 7.24 6.61
C GLN A 302 -7.26 7.52 7.68
N ALA A 303 -7.89 6.45 8.16
CA ALA A 303 -8.99 6.49 9.10
C ALA A 303 -8.76 5.52 10.25
N VAL A 304 -9.25 5.89 11.43
CA VAL A 304 -9.26 5.05 12.62
C VAL A 304 -10.70 4.75 12.99
N ILE A 305 -11.03 3.48 13.13
CA ILE A 305 -12.35 2.97 13.49
C ILE A 305 -12.20 2.13 14.76
N SER A 306 -12.77 2.59 15.86
CA SER A 306 -12.73 1.86 17.14
C SER A 306 -13.64 0.63 17.11
N GLU A 307 -13.65 -0.11 18.19
CA GLU A 307 -14.43 -1.35 18.32
C GLU A 307 -15.95 -1.12 18.22
N ASN A 308 -16.67 -2.16 17.83
CA ASN A 308 -18.14 -2.22 17.75
C ASN A 308 -18.78 -1.18 16.80
N CYS A 309 -18.03 -0.64 15.84
CA CYS A 309 -18.52 0.30 14.84
C CYS A 309 -19.18 -0.40 13.65
N GLU A 310 -20.06 0.34 12.98
CA GLU A 310 -20.62 -0.06 11.68
C GLU A 310 -20.28 1.00 10.62
N VAL A 311 -19.80 0.57 9.44
CA VAL A 311 -19.44 1.44 8.31
C VAL A 311 -20.05 0.90 7.03
N GLY A 312 -20.83 1.72 6.34
CA GLY A 312 -21.38 1.35 5.05
C GLY A 312 -22.80 0.74 5.08
N PRO A 313 -23.22 0.14 3.96
CA PRO A 313 -22.51 0.04 2.68
C PRO A 313 -22.33 1.39 1.95
N PHE A 314 -21.50 1.42 0.89
CA PHE A 314 -21.25 2.62 0.10
C PHE A 314 -20.77 3.83 0.93
N ALA A 315 -20.01 3.60 1.98
CA ALA A 315 -19.43 4.66 2.79
C ALA A 315 -18.05 5.07 2.26
N ARG A 316 -17.71 6.35 2.43
CA ARG A 316 -16.39 6.87 2.12
C ARG A 316 -15.76 7.55 3.32
N LEU A 317 -14.75 6.91 3.91
CA LEU A 317 -13.95 7.52 4.96
C LEU A 317 -12.63 8.01 4.39
N ARG A 318 -12.40 9.33 4.51
CA ARG A 318 -11.23 10.04 3.97
C ARG A 318 -10.25 10.39 5.08
N PRO A 319 -9.04 10.89 4.73
CA PRO A 319 -8.02 11.24 5.70
C PRO A 319 -8.53 12.06 6.87
N GLY A 320 -8.08 11.67 8.08
CA GLY A 320 -8.45 12.32 9.33
C GLY A 320 -9.82 11.92 9.88
N SER A 321 -10.44 10.87 9.36
CA SER A 321 -11.67 10.30 9.91
C SER A 321 -11.36 9.46 11.14
N TYR A 322 -12.03 9.76 12.26
CA TYR A 322 -11.93 9.01 13.50
C TYR A 322 -13.33 8.64 14.02
N MET A 323 -13.57 7.37 14.26
CA MET A 323 -14.82 6.83 14.77
C MET A 323 -14.59 6.21 16.15
N GLU A 324 -15.27 6.74 17.19
CA GLU A 324 -15.27 6.13 18.51
C GLU A 324 -16.18 4.90 18.59
N ALA A 325 -15.97 4.12 19.65
CA ALA A 325 -16.65 2.86 19.88
C ALA A 325 -18.18 2.94 19.73
N GLY A 326 -18.76 1.96 19.04
CA GLY A 326 -20.19 1.83 18.82
C GLY A 326 -20.82 2.86 17.90
N SER A 327 -20.03 3.74 17.28
CA SER A 327 -20.54 4.73 16.34
C SER A 327 -20.87 4.10 14.97
N LYS A 328 -21.73 4.78 14.19
CA LYS A 328 -22.25 4.26 12.92
C LYS A 328 -22.20 5.28 11.79
N ILE A 329 -21.61 4.86 10.68
CA ILE A 329 -21.66 5.55 9.39
C ILE A 329 -22.39 4.63 8.41
N GLY A 330 -23.51 5.09 7.85
CA GLY A 330 -24.31 4.29 6.94
C GLY A 330 -24.06 4.60 5.45
N ASN A 331 -25.06 4.27 4.62
CA ASN A 331 -24.92 4.33 3.17
C ASN A 331 -24.84 5.76 2.61
N PHE A 332 -23.94 5.93 1.63
CA PHE A 332 -23.70 7.20 0.95
C PHE A 332 -23.32 8.34 1.91
N VAL A 333 -22.60 8.01 2.97
CA VAL A 333 -22.01 8.99 3.87
C VAL A 333 -20.54 9.14 3.56
N GLU A 334 -20.12 10.39 3.36
CA GLU A 334 -18.70 10.74 3.23
C GLU A 334 -18.25 11.47 4.49
N MET A 335 -17.16 11.00 5.09
CA MET A 335 -16.53 11.60 6.27
C MET A 335 -15.07 11.97 5.95
N LYS A 336 -14.65 13.19 6.32
CA LYS A 336 -13.30 13.69 6.11
C LYS A 336 -12.88 14.60 7.25
N ASN A 337 -11.69 14.36 7.83
CA ASN A 337 -11.16 15.18 8.92
C ASN A 337 -12.23 15.48 9.98
N THR A 338 -12.90 14.42 10.43
CA THR A 338 -14.05 14.49 11.34
C THR A 338 -13.93 13.42 12.40
N HIS A 339 -14.23 13.83 13.64
CA HIS A 339 -14.35 12.95 14.77
C HIS A 339 -15.83 12.64 15.01
N LEU A 340 -16.15 11.35 15.05
CA LEU A 340 -17.48 10.83 15.35
C LEU A 340 -17.45 10.16 16.74
N GLY A 341 -18.07 10.78 17.70
CA GLY A 341 -18.08 10.37 19.11
C GLY A 341 -18.78 9.04 19.36
N ARG A 342 -18.57 8.50 20.54
CA ARG A 342 -19.11 7.22 20.99
C ARG A 342 -20.61 7.12 20.74
N GLY A 343 -21.04 6.05 20.08
CA GLY A 343 -22.45 5.78 19.80
C GLY A 343 -23.14 6.78 18.87
N ALA A 344 -22.44 7.79 18.37
CA ALA A 344 -23.01 8.74 17.42
C ALA A 344 -23.29 8.10 16.07
N LYS A 345 -24.30 8.63 15.36
CA LYS A 345 -24.83 8.01 14.14
C LYS A 345 -25.00 9.02 13.00
N ALA A 346 -24.54 8.64 11.81
CA ALA A 346 -24.86 9.31 10.55
C ALA A 346 -25.16 8.24 9.49
N ASN A 347 -26.43 7.88 9.37
CA ASN A 347 -26.81 6.65 8.70
C ASN A 347 -27.04 6.79 7.18
N HIS A 348 -27.30 8.00 6.65
CA HIS A 348 -27.75 8.14 5.27
C HIS A 348 -27.32 9.47 4.63
N LEU A 349 -26.75 9.41 3.41
CA LEU A 349 -26.67 10.52 2.45
C LEU A 349 -26.07 11.82 3.05
N ALA A 350 -25.04 11.75 3.88
CA ALA A 350 -24.49 12.92 4.55
C ALA A 350 -23.04 13.20 4.11
N TYR A 351 -22.67 14.48 4.12
CA TYR A 351 -21.29 14.92 4.02
C TYR A 351 -20.81 15.55 5.32
N LEU A 352 -19.84 14.94 5.96
CA LEU A 352 -19.29 15.31 7.26
C LEU A 352 -17.80 15.70 7.07
N GLY A 353 -17.57 16.96 6.80
CA GLY A 353 -16.22 17.49 6.54
C GLY A 353 -15.77 18.48 7.59
N ASP A 354 -14.56 18.32 8.13
CA ASP A 354 -13.94 19.20 9.10
C ASP A 354 -14.83 19.40 10.34
N GLY A 355 -15.23 18.29 10.99
CA GLY A 355 -16.24 18.28 12.03
C GLY A 355 -15.85 17.62 13.35
N GLU A 356 -16.60 17.96 14.39
CA GLU A 356 -16.63 17.29 15.69
C GLU A 356 -18.07 16.90 15.98
N ILE A 357 -18.35 15.61 16.22
CA ILE A 357 -19.69 15.12 16.52
C ILE A 357 -19.61 14.41 17.87
N GLY A 358 -20.30 14.93 18.85
CA GLY A 358 -20.31 14.43 20.21
C GLY A 358 -20.97 13.07 20.36
N ALA A 359 -20.72 12.43 21.51
CA ALA A 359 -21.25 11.11 21.82
C ALA A 359 -22.78 11.07 21.71
N GLU A 360 -23.34 9.95 21.25
CA GLU A 360 -24.77 9.68 21.10
C GLU A 360 -25.52 10.70 20.19
N ALA A 361 -24.81 11.59 19.49
CA ALA A 361 -25.44 12.52 18.56
C ALA A 361 -25.99 11.76 17.33
N ASN A 362 -27.12 12.28 16.80
CA ASN A 362 -27.73 11.73 15.59
C ASN A 362 -27.69 12.75 14.45
N ILE A 363 -27.03 12.42 13.36
CA ILE A 363 -27.00 13.23 12.14
C ILE A 363 -28.09 12.73 11.18
N GLY A 364 -29.07 13.55 10.91
CA GLY A 364 -30.20 13.22 10.02
C GLY A 364 -29.75 13.04 8.57
N ALA A 365 -30.50 12.22 7.83
CA ALA A 365 -30.25 11.97 6.40
C ALA A 365 -30.18 13.25 5.57
N GLY A 366 -29.22 13.34 4.64
CA GLY A 366 -29.07 14.51 3.78
C GLY A 366 -28.42 15.72 4.48
N THR A 367 -27.83 15.55 5.63
CA THR A 367 -27.11 16.64 6.31
C THR A 367 -25.77 16.91 5.64
N ILE A 368 -25.50 18.20 5.39
CA ILE A 368 -24.24 18.67 4.79
C ILE A 368 -23.55 19.65 5.74
N PHE A 369 -22.31 19.36 6.08
CA PHE A 369 -21.40 20.31 6.71
C PHE A 369 -20.84 21.22 5.63
N CYS A 370 -21.35 22.45 5.54
CA CYS A 370 -20.88 23.44 4.56
C CYS A 370 -19.57 24.05 5.05
N ASN A 371 -18.49 23.28 4.97
CA ASN A 371 -17.19 23.56 5.59
C ASN A 371 -16.25 24.43 4.76
N TYR A 372 -16.64 24.84 3.53
CA TYR A 372 -15.77 25.60 2.63
C TYR A 372 -16.47 26.85 2.10
N ASP A 373 -15.84 28.02 2.28
CA ASP A 373 -16.37 29.32 1.88
C ASP A 373 -15.84 29.81 0.51
N GLY A 374 -15.10 28.96 -0.20
CA GLY A 374 -14.42 29.31 -1.45
C GLY A 374 -12.93 29.60 -1.26
N PHE A 375 -12.46 29.86 -0.03
CA PHE A 375 -11.08 30.19 0.31
C PHE A 375 -10.54 29.37 1.47
N ARG A 376 -11.33 29.18 2.55
CA ARG A 376 -10.90 28.54 3.79
C ARG A 376 -11.83 27.41 4.19
N LYS A 377 -11.31 26.49 4.99
CA LYS A 377 -12.09 25.46 5.66
C LYS A 377 -12.47 25.95 7.05
N HIS A 378 -13.70 25.64 7.43
CA HIS A 378 -14.29 25.97 8.72
C HIS A 378 -14.82 24.71 9.38
N ARG A 379 -14.93 24.71 10.71
CA ARG A 379 -15.33 23.56 11.53
C ARG A 379 -16.80 23.62 11.88
N THR A 380 -17.46 22.47 11.88
CA THR A 380 -18.80 22.27 12.43
C THR A 380 -18.67 21.45 13.72
N GLU A 381 -19.26 21.90 14.81
CA GLU A 381 -19.32 21.21 16.08
C GLU A 381 -20.77 20.80 16.40
N VAL A 382 -20.99 19.52 16.66
CA VAL A 382 -22.29 18.98 17.08
C VAL A 382 -22.09 18.35 18.45
N GLY A 383 -22.80 18.86 19.45
CA GLY A 383 -22.68 18.44 20.84
C GLY A 383 -23.22 17.05 21.12
N ALA A 384 -22.89 16.53 22.29
CA ALA A 384 -23.34 15.21 22.73
C ALA A 384 -24.87 15.12 22.80
N GLY A 385 -25.45 14.00 22.35
CA GLY A 385 -26.89 13.77 22.33
C GLY A 385 -27.70 14.72 21.44
N ALA A 386 -27.03 15.56 20.63
CA ALA A 386 -27.72 16.47 19.72
C ALA A 386 -28.43 15.69 18.60
N PHE A 387 -29.57 16.20 18.15
CA PHE A 387 -30.34 15.63 17.04
C PHE A 387 -30.41 16.59 15.87
N VAL A 388 -29.64 16.34 14.84
CA VAL A 388 -29.70 17.10 13.58
C VAL A 388 -30.79 16.51 12.69
N GLY A 389 -31.78 17.32 12.32
CA GLY A 389 -32.88 16.90 11.45
C GLY A 389 -32.39 16.58 10.03
N SER A 390 -33.21 15.86 9.25
CA SER A 390 -32.87 15.52 7.86
C SER A 390 -32.77 16.74 6.94
N ASN A 391 -31.92 16.65 5.91
CA ASN A 391 -31.71 17.72 4.91
C ASN A 391 -31.31 19.06 5.53
N ASN A 392 -30.43 19.03 6.52
CA ASN A 392 -29.88 20.23 7.10
C ASN A 392 -28.60 20.65 6.41
N SER A 393 -28.44 21.96 6.18
CA SER A 393 -27.17 22.58 5.82
C SER A 393 -26.60 23.30 7.03
N LEU A 394 -25.52 22.78 7.61
CA LEU A 394 -24.81 23.40 8.72
C LEU A 394 -23.67 24.26 8.15
N VAL A 395 -23.87 25.58 8.15
CA VAL A 395 -22.92 26.53 7.53
C VAL A 395 -21.82 26.88 8.51
N ALA A 396 -20.67 26.26 8.33
CA ALA A 396 -19.54 26.44 9.22
C ALA A 396 -18.87 27.85 9.06
N PRO A 397 -18.30 28.43 10.15
CA PRO A 397 -18.22 27.84 11.48
C PRO A 397 -19.57 27.89 12.21
N VAL A 398 -20.00 26.75 12.77
CA VAL A 398 -21.27 26.67 13.52
C VAL A 398 -21.18 25.58 14.60
N ARG A 399 -21.79 25.85 15.75
CA ARG A 399 -21.91 24.93 16.88
C ARG A 399 -23.37 24.61 17.17
N ILE A 400 -23.67 23.32 17.27
CA ILE A 400 -24.93 22.79 17.78
C ILE A 400 -24.67 22.28 19.20
N GLY A 401 -25.29 22.89 20.19
CA GLY A 401 -25.05 22.56 21.61
C GLY A 401 -25.51 21.16 21.99
N ASP A 402 -25.08 20.70 23.18
CA ASP A 402 -25.44 19.38 23.71
C ASP A 402 -26.96 19.23 23.84
N GLY A 403 -27.49 18.09 23.42
CA GLY A 403 -28.94 17.83 23.45
C GLY A 403 -29.78 18.75 22.56
N ALA A 404 -29.19 19.66 21.81
CA ALA A 404 -29.92 20.55 20.91
C ALA A 404 -30.54 19.79 19.75
N MET A 405 -31.58 20.36 19.16
CA MET A 405 -32.28 19.82 18.00
C MET A 405 -32.32 20.84 16.86
N THR A 406 -32.18 20.36 15.61
CA THR A 406 -32.45 21.19 14.42
C THR A 406 -33.63 20.58 13.66
N GLY A 407 -34.54 21.42 13.17
CA GLY A 407 -35.66 20.94 12.36
C GLY A 407 -35.24 20.53 10.94
N SER A 408 -35.85 19.47 10.41
CA SER A 408 -35.55 19.00 9.04
C SER A 408 -35.75 20.09 8.01
N GLY A 409 -34.87 20.14 6.99
CA GLY A 409 -34.90 21.13 5.91
C GLY A 409 -34.37 22.51 6.32
N SER A 410 -33.61 22.61 7.41
CA SER A 410 -33.08 23.87 7.91
C SER A 410 -31.70 24.19 7.35
N VAL A 411 -31.44 25.48 7.13
CA VAL A 411 -30.10 26.04 6.91
C VAL A 411 -29.69 26.74 8.21
N ILE A 412 -28.74 26.18 8.94
CA ILE A 412 -28.28 26.69 10.24
C ILE A 412 -26.97 27.47 10.01
N THR A 413 -27.03 28.77 10.30
CA THR A 413 -25.93 29.73 10.06
C THR A 413 -25.43 30.39 11.35
N LYS A 414 -26.01 30.06 12.49
CA LYS A 414 -25.64 30.57 13.82
C LYS A 414 -25.60 29.42 14.81
N ASP A 415 -24.83 29.61 15.86
CA ASP A 415 -24.75 28.64 16.94
C ASP A 415 -26.13 28.40 17.57
N VAL A 416 -26.35 27.13 17.96
CA VAL A 416 -27.57 26.69 18.66
C VAL A 416 -27.19 26.33 20.08
N GLU A 417 -27.88 26.95 21.05
CA GLU A 417 -27.62 26.69 22.47
C GLU A 417 -27.99 25.23 22.85
N ALA A 418 -27.39 24.75 23.95
CA ALA A 418 -27.67 23.41 24.42
C ALA A 418 -29.18 23.28 24.73
N ASN A 419 -29.73 22.10 24.41
CA ASN A 419 -31.15 21.76 24.58
C ASN A 419 -32.16 22.68 23.85
N ALA A 420 -31.69 23.50 22.92
CA ALA A 420 -32.57 24.37 22.11
C ALA A 420 -33.05 23.68 20.85
N LEU A 421 -34.14 24.17 20.28
CA LEU A 421 -34.64 23.83 18.94
C LEU A 421 -34.35 24.97 17.99
N ALA A 422 -33.59 24.73 16.91
CA ALA A 422 -33.36 25.66 15.83
C ALA A 422 -34.14 25.28 14.57
N LEU A 423 -34.81 26.27 13.96
CA LEU A 423 -35.56 26.15 12.72
C LEU A 423 -35.06 27.22 11.73
N GLY A 424 -34.39 26.84 10.69
CA GLY A 424 -33.86 27.72 9.63
C GLY A 424 -34.55 27.46 8.29
N ARG A 425 -35.87 27.39 8.25
CA ARG A 425 -36.69 27.13 7.05
C ARG A 425 -37.94 28.00 7.00
N ALA A 426 -38.49 28.16 5.78
CA ALA A 426 -39.75 28.89 5.61
C ALA A 426 -40.91 28.19 6.28
N GLN A 427 -41.89 28.99 6.77
CA GLN A 427 -43.13 28.47 7.28
C GLN A 427 -43.95 27.80 6.17
N GLN A 428 -44.51 26.64 6.44
CA GLN A 428 -45.36 25.93 5.48
C GLN A 428 -46.62 26.73 5.13
N MET A 429 -46.85 26.93 3.82
CA MET A 429 -48.08 27.56 3.33
C MET A 429 -48.89 26.51 2.56
N ILE A 430 -50.19 26.46 2.84
CA ILE A 430 -51.17 25.59 2.17
C ILE A 430 -52.06 26.44 1.28
N LYS A 431 -52.23 26.08 0.02
CA LYS A 431 -53.16 26.69 -0.93
C LYS A 431 -54.21 25.66 -1.38
N PRO A 432 -55.37 25.56 -0.70
CA PRO A 432 -56.38 24.57 -1.02
C PRO A 432 -56.85 24.66 -2.47
N GLY A 433 -56.98 23.50 -3.14
CA GLY A 433 -57.48 23.42 -4.51
C GLY A 433 -56.53 23.94 -5.62
N TRP A 434 -55.30 24.43 -5.26
CA TRP A 434 -54.36 24.97 -6.23
C TRP A 434 -53.91 23.89 -7.24
N ALA A 435 -53.61 22.70 -6.81
CA ALA A 435 -53.11 21.62 -7.69
C ALA A 435 -54.17 21.16 -8.69
N THR A 436 -55.48 21.18 -8.32
CA THR A 436 -56.55 20.86 -9.25
C THR A 436 -56.69 21.96 -10.30
N ARG A 437 -56.76 23.22 -9.90
CA ARG A 437 -56.80 24.37 -10.86
C ARG A 437 -55.61 24.38 -11.79
N PHE A 438 -54.42 24.05 -11.29
CA PHE A 438 -53.21 23.97 -12.12
C PHE A 438 -53.30 22.87 -13.16
N ARG A 439 -53.71 21.65 -12.77
CA ARG A 439 -53.88 20.54 -13.70
C ARG A 439 -54.91 20.83 -14.79
N ASP A 440 -56.05 21.40 -14.43
CA ASP A 440 -57.12 21.77 -15.36
C ASP A 440 -56.64 22.81 -16.37
N ALA A 441 -55.95 23.83 -15.92
CA ALA A 441 -55.34 24.84 -16.80
C ALA A 441 -54.30 24.22 -17.77
N MET A 442 -53.42 23.32 -17.28
CA MET A 442 -52.43 22.66 -18.13
C MET A 442 -53.07 21.69 -19.13
N ALA A 443 -54.15 20.99 -18.74
CA ALA A 443 -54.91 20.13 -19.66
C ALA A 443 -55.56 20.94 -20.77
N ALA A 444 -56.18 22.10 -20.46
CA ALA A 444 -56.74 23.02 -21.45
C ALA A 444 -55.68 23.54 -22.44
N ILE A 445 -54.49 23.94 -21.97
CA ILE A 445 -53.37 24.38 -22.83
C ILE A 445 -52.90 23.22 -23.72
N LYS A 446 -52.77 22.02 -23.20
CA LYS A 446 -52.38 20.85 -23.98
C LYS A 446 -53.40 20.53 -25.08
N ALA A 447 -54.69 20.56 -24.76
CA ALA A 447 -55.78 20.35 -25.73
C ALA A 447 -55.80 21.41 -26.81
N ALA A 448 -55.50 22.66 -26.47
CA ALA A 448 -55.42 23.74 -27.46
C ALA A 448 -54.22 23.61 -28.41
N ARG A 449 -53.08 23.09 -27.93
CA ARG A 449 -51.87 22.80 -28.74
C ARG A 449 -52.05 21.60 -29.66
N SER A 450 -52.80 20.57 -29.28
CA SER A 450 -53.06 19.38 -30.11
C SER A 450 -54.10 19.63 -31.22
N LYS A 451 -54.77 20.78 -31.23
CA LYS A 451 -55.72 21.23 -32.27
C LYS A 451 -55.11 22.17 -33.30
N ARG A 452 -53.85 22.54 -33.14
CA ARG A 452 -53.02 23.25 -34.12
C ARG A 452 -52.01 22.30 -34.78
#